data_a7fe955303c90bb7537e1e8a3dbb7265
#
_entry.id   a7fe955303c90bb7537e1e8a3dbb7265
#
_cell.length_a   1.000
_cell.length_b   1.000
_cell.length_c   1.000
_cell.angle_alpha   90.00
_cell.angle_beta   90.00
_cell.angle_gamma   90.00
#
_symmetry.space_group_name_H-M   'P 1'
#
loop_
_entity.id
_entity.type
_entity.pdbx_description
1 polymer ?
#
loop_
_entity_poly.entity_id
_entity_poly.type
_entity_poly.pdbx_seq_one_letter_code
_entity_poly.pdbx_strand_id
1 'polypeptide(L)'
;MSNEVIDALDLLEKERGIPKEYMIDQIIKAITTACKNSYGNENCSVHLNEETGEFEVFLRKTVVEDVQDPNHEILLEKARKIDPTCVPGEEVSVQLHTKEFGRIAAHQARGVIRQGIRAGERGLMLKEFESKHQELVTAQVERVDPHSRAVSVRIGKSEAILPRSEMVGDETFHEGDHIKVYVVDVHDGEKGPRAIISRTHPDLVKRLFENEVPEIYDGTVEVKAVSREAGSRTKLAVCSHNPSVDAVGACIGARGARVGAIVEELGGEKIDIVEYDEDPAKFVANALSPATVLHVEVAPDGSHACRVTVPDNQLSLGIGNKGQNARLAAKLTGWKIDIKPESGFYGEEEKEETPVKAPAADAQA
;
A
#
# COMPACT_ATOMS: atom_id res chain seq x y z
N MET A 1 -27.76 13.36 33.81
CA MET A 1 -27.54 12.11 33.02
C MET A 1 -27.43 12.36 31.52
N SER A 2 -27.84 13.52 31.04
CA SER A 2 -27.90 13.84 29.57
C SER A 2 -26.56 14.12 28.91
N ASN A 3 -25.57 14.65 29.60
CA ASN A 3 -24.27 14.94 29.00
C ASN A 3 -23.33 13.71 28.88
N GLU A 4 -23.60 12.61 29.58
CA GLU A 4 -22.73 11.43 29.61
C GLU A 4 -22.54 10.78 28.23
N VAL A 5 -23.54 10.80 27.38
CA VAL A 5 -23.45 10.22 26.00
C VAL A 5 -22.60 11.14 25.11
N ILE A 6 -22.84 12.44 25.19
CA ILE A 6 -22.07 13.45 24.44
C ILE A 6 -20.60 13.42 24.88
N ASP A 7 -20.35 13.44 26.21
CA ASP A 7 -19.01 13.37 26.79
C ASP A 7 -18.27 12.08 26.37
N ALA A 8 -18.98 10.94 26.34
CA ALA A 8 -18.43 9.67 25.88
C ALA A 8 -18.10 9.68 24.37
N LEU A 9 -18.89 10.35 23.54
CA LEU A 9 -18.63 10.51 22.11
C LEU A 9 -17.45 11.45 21.87
N ASP A 10 -17.34 12.55 22.62
CA ASP A 10 -16.21 13.47 22.57
C ASP A 10 -14.90 12.79 23.01
N LEU A 11 -14.98 11.89 23.99
CA LEU A 11 -13.84 11.08 24.43
C LEU A 11 -13.41 10.07 23.33
N LEU A 12 -14.37 9.41 22.66
CA LEU A 12 -14.09 8.51 21.55
C LEU A 12 -13.44 9.22 20.36
N GLU A 13 -13.88 10.44 20.05
CA GLU A 13 -13.28 11.25 19.01
C GLU A 13 -11.83 11.62 19.38
N LYS A 14 -11.61 12.05 20.61
CA LYS A 14 -10.29 12.45 21.11
C LYS A 14 -9.31 11.28 21.22
N GLU A 15 -9.74 10.13 21.75
CA GLU A 15 -8.87 8.97 22.00
C GLU A 15 -8.70 8.07 20.78
N ARG A 16 -9.77 7.89 19.99
CA ARG A 16 -9.81 6.95 18.88
C ARG A 16 -9.84 7.61 17.50
N GLY A 17 -10.03 8.95 17.45
CA GLY A 17 -10.11 9.70 16.20
C GLY A 17 -11.38 9.43 15.39
N ILE A 18 -12.39 8.76 15.98
CA ILE A 18 -13.66 8.47 15.31
C ILE A 18 -14.55 9.70 15.38
N PRO A 19 -14.99 10.29 14.25
CA PRO A 19 -15.80 11.50 14.28
C PRO A 19 -17.10 11.29 15.08
N LYS A 20 -17.42 12.25 15.96
CA LYS A 20 -18.63 12.23 16.78
C LYS A 20 -19.89 12.09 15.94
N GLU A 21 -19.98 12.84 14.83
CA GLU A 21 -21.11 12.81 13.89
C GLU A 21 -21.34 11.40 13.33
N TYR A 22 -20.26 10.69 12.97
CA TYR A 22 -20.35 9.30 12.49
C TYR A 22 -20.97 8.38 13.55
N MET A 23 -20.58 8.52 14.82
CA MET A 23 -21.12 7.71 15.91
C MET A 23 -22.57 8.04 16.21
N ILE A 24 -22.97 9.31 16.15
CA ILE A 24 -24.38 9.75 16.28
C ILE A 24 -25.22 9.10 15.19
N ASP A 25 -24.77 9.11 13.95
CA ASP A 25 -25.44 8.47 12.82
C ASP A 25 -25.62 6.97 13.02
N GLN A 26 -24.61 6.27 13.53
CA GLN A 26 -24.70 4.84 13.83
C GLN A 26 -25.71 4.56 14.95
N ILE A 27 -25.76 5.39 15.99
CA ILE A 27 -26.73 5.26 17.09
C ILE A 27 -28.14 5.53 16.58
N ILE A 28 -28.36 6.57 15.78
CA ILE A 28 -29.65 6.88 15.16
C ILE A 28 -30.14 5.70 14.31
N LYS A 29 -29.29 5.14 13.45
CA LYS A 29 -29.59 3.94 12.63
C LYS A 29 -29.96 2.75 13.50
N ALA A 30 -29.25 2.54 14.60
CA ALA A 30 -29.52 1.46 15.54
C ALA A 30 -30.89 1.59 16.20
N ILE A 31 -31.19 2.77 16.73
CA ILE A 31 -32.46 3.06 17.40
C ILE A 31 -33.61 2.96 16.39
N THR A 32 -33.43 3.49 15.18
CA THR A 32 -34.42 3.39 14.11
C THR A 32 -34.74 1.93 13.74
N THR A 33 -33.68 1.10 13.60
CA THR A 33 -33.85 -0.33 13.32
C THR A 33 -34.54 -1.06 14.46
N ALA A 34 -34.20 -0.73 15.70
CA ALA A 34 -34.87 -1.29 16.91
C ALA A 34 -36.34 -0.91 16.96
N CYS A 35 -36.67 0.34 16.64
CA CYS A 35 -38.02 0.83 16.55
C CYS A 35 -38.86 0.07 15.51
N LYS A 36 -38.33 -0.07 14.30
CA LYS A 36 -38.98 -0.82 13.22
C LYS A 36 -39.30 -2.27 13.64
N ASN A 37 -38.35 -2.93 14.28
CA ASN A 37 -38.52 -4.31 14.73
C ASN A 37 -39.53 -4.44 15.87
N SER A 38 -39.66 -3.43 16.73
CA SER A 38 -40.55 -3.49 17.90
C SER A 38 -41.99 -3.05 17.60
N TYR A 39 -42.16 -2.09 16.72
CA TYR A 39 -43.45 -1.46 16.43
C TYR A 39 -43.97 -1.77 15.03
N GLY A 40 -43.19 -2.47 14.19
CA GLY A 40 -43.58 -2.78 12.81
C GLY A 40 -43.81 -1.55 11.93
N ASN A 41 -43.39 -0.38 12.42
CA ASN A 41 -43.65 0.90 11.76
C ASN A 41 -42.39 1.37 10.99
N GLU A 42 -42.52 1.49 9.66
CA GLU A 42 -41.45 1.98 8.81
C GLU A 42 -41.18 3.51 8.96
N ASN A 43 -42.17 4.23 9.51
CA ASN A 43 -42.13 5.69 9.69
C ASN A 43 -41.62 6.11 11.07
N CYS A 44 -40.51 5.53 11.50
CA CYS A 44 -39.85 5.92 12.73
C CYS A 44 -38.72 6.94 12.41
N SER A 45 -38.72 8.08 13.10
CA SER A 45 -37.60 9.07 13.05
C SER A 45 -36.98 9.20 14.43
N VAL A 46 -35.65 9.35 14.45
CA VAL A 46 -34.84 9.50 15.67
C VAL A 46 -34.01 10.76 15.53
N HIS A 47 -34.08 11.61 16.53
CA HIS A 47 -33.28 12.85 16.59
C HIS A 47 -32.49 12.89 17.88
N LEU A 48 -31.28 13.44 17.83
CA LEU A 48 -30.49 13.79 19.00
C LEU A 48 -30.87 15.22 19.40
N ASN A 49 -31.37 15.40 20.61
CA ASN A 49 -31.53 16.72 21.17
C ASN A 49 -30.17 17.19 21.69
N GLU A 50 -29.58 18.18 21.02
CA GLU A 50 -28.24 18.69 21.36
C GLU A 50 -28.17 19.39 22.73
N GLU A 51 -29.29 19.95 23.21
CA GLU A 51 -29.35 20.63 24.52
C GLU A 51 -29.40 19.61 25.68
N THR A 52 -30.15 18.53 25.53
CA THR A 52 -30.33 17.53 26.57
C THR A 52 -29.40 16.32 26.44
N GLY A 53 -28.82 16.08 25.25
CA GLY A 53 -28.03 14.91 24.93
C GLY A 53 -28.85 13.63 24.87
N GLU A 54 -30.19 13.72 24.79
CA GLU A 54 -31.10 12.58 24.74
C GLU A 54 -31.55 12.30 23.31
N PHE A 55 -31.71 11.01 22.99
CA PHE A 55 -32.29 10.60 21.71
C PHE A 55 -33.82 10.59 21.83
N GLU A 56 -34.45 11.40 21.01
CA GLU A 56 -35.89 11.50 20.90
C GLU A 56 -36.38 10.63 19.73
N VAL A 57 -37.36 9.80 19.98
CA VAL A 57 -37.92 8.86 19.00
C VAL A 57 -39.35 9.26 18.70
N PHE A 58 -39.66 9.42 17.42
CA PHE A 58 -40.99 9.77 16.93
C PHE A 58 -41.50 8.70 15.99
N LEU A 59 -42.79 8.32 16.18
CA LEU A 59 -43.53 7.47 15.25
C LEU A 59 -44.55 8.33 14.49
N ARG A 60 -44.52 8.25 13.17
CA ARG A 60 -45.62 8.81 12.36
C ARG A 60 -46.79 7.87 12.40
N LYS A 61 -47.95 8.39 12.82
CA LYS A 61 -49.20 7.65 12.91
C LYS A 61 -50.29 8.38 12.14
N THR A 62 -51.13 7.63 11.43
CA THR A 62 -52.27 8.17 10.72
C THR A 62 -53.40 8.45 11.70
N VAL A 63 -54.02 9.63 11.62
CA VAL A 63 -55.16 10.04 12.46
C VAL A 63 -56.42 9.36 11.96
N VAL A 64 -57.07 8.61 12.84
CA VAL A 64 -58.33 7.89 12.53
C VAL A 64 -59.37 8.17 13.57
N GLU A 65 -60.66 7.95 13.21
CA GLU A 65 -61.79 8.05 14.15
C GLU A 65 -61.91 6.79 15.04
N ASP A 66 -61.51 5.61 14.49
CA ASP A 66 -61.47 4.36 15.22
C ASP A 66 -60.17 3.62 14.91
N VAL A 67 -59.42 3.27 15.96
CA VAL A 67 -58.05 2.69 15.85
C VAL A 67 -58.19 1.17 15.66
N GLN A 68 -57.71 0.67 14.51
CA GLN A 68 -57.61 -0.75 14.21
C GLN A 68 -56.19 -1.27 14.48
N ASP A 69 -55.17 -0.47 14.16
CA ASP A 69 -53.81 -0.81 14.42
C ASP A 69 -53.11 0.26 15.30
N PRO A 70 -52.96 -0.02 16.60
CA PRO A 70 -52.31 0.93 17.53
C PRO A 70 -50.88 1.34 17.20
N ASN A 71 -50.19 0.57 16.35
CA ASN A 71 -48.81 0.89 15.94
C ASN A 71 -48.79 1.94 14.84
N HIS A 72 -49.73 1.94 13.91
CA HIS A 72 -49.81 2.80 12.75
C HIS A 72 -50.83 3.91 12.84
N GLU A 73 -51.80 3.78 13.76
CA GLU A 73 -52.94 4.67 13.88
C GLU A 73 -52.98 5.37 15.23
N ILE A 74 -53.62 6.54 15.27
CA ILE A 74 -53.86 7.32 16.48
C ILE A 74 -55.28 7.90 16.43
N LEU A 75 -55.98 7.83 17.56
CA LEU A 75 -57.33 8.41 17.69
C LEU A 75 -57.26 9.94 17.54
N LEU A 76 -58.21 10.52 16.80
CA LEU A 76 -58.32 11.96 16.55
C LEU A 76 -58.26 12.80 17.84
N GLU A 77 -58.91 12.35 18.93
CA GLU A 77 -58.86 13.06 20.21
C GLU A 77 -57.44 13.14 20.83
N LYS A 78 -56.61 12.08 20.62
CA LYS A 78 -55.24 12.05 21.08
C LYS A 78 -54.30 12.85 20.15
N ALA A 79 -54.57 12.79 18.85
CA ALA A 79 -53.81 13.52 17.85
C ALA A 79 -53.96 15.05 18.05
N ARG A 80 -55.17 15.54 18.35
CA ARG A 80 -55.43 16.96 18.65
C ARG A 80 -54.78 17.49 19.91
N LYS A 81 -54.30 16.64 20.80
CA LYS A 81 -53.48 17.05 21.96
C LYS A 81 -52.06 17.36 21.56
N ILE A 82 -51.59 16.80 20.45
CA ILE A 82 -50.23 16.97 19.90
C ILE A 82 -50.28 18.12 18.88
N ASP A 83 -51.22 18.05 17.94
CA ASP A 83 -51.49 19.08 16.95
C ASP A 83 -53.00 19.40 16.90
N PRO A 84 -53.42 20.58 17.40
CA PRO A 84 -54.81 20.98 17.42
C PRO A 84 -55.49 21.09 16.06
N THR A 85 -54.72 21.20 14.99
CA THR A 85 -55.21 21.44 13.63
C THR A 85 -55.43 20.17 12.82
N CYS A 86 -55.04 18.99 13.34
CA CYS A 86 -55.06 17.75 12.60
C CYS A 86 -56.49 17.25 12.29
N VAL A 87 -56.67 16.67 11.11
CA VAL A 87 -57.92 16.09 10.62
C VAL A 87 -57.73 14.58 10.34
N PRO A 88 -58.83 13.80 10.32
CA PRO A 88 -58.73 12.39 10.00
C PRO A 88 -58.07 12.15 8.63
N GLY A 89 -57.14 11.20 8.56
CA GLY A 89 -56.38 10.86 7.37
C GLY A 89 -54.99 11.55 7.29
N GLU A 90 -54.70 12.50 8.17
CA GLU A 90 -53.38 13.13 8.25
C GLU A 90 -52.40 12.31 9.10
N GLU A 91 -51.12 12.54 8.92
CA GLU A 91 -50.04 11.93 9.71
C GLU A 91 -49.58 12.87 10.83
N VAL A 92 -49.49 12.33 12.06
CA VAL A 92 -48.99 13.04 13.24
C VAL A 92 -47.79 12.30 13.83
N SER A 93 -46.75 13.07 14.16
CA SER A 93 -45.56 12.53 14.84
C SER A 93 -45.79 12.40 16.34
N VAL A 94 -45.79 11.17 16.83
CA VAL A 94 -46.00 10.86 18.25
C VAL A 94 -44.66 10.52 18.90
N GLN A 95 -44.29 11.29 19.92
CA GLN A 95 -43.07 11.02 20.69
C GLN A 95 -43.24 9.78 21.56
N LEU A 96 -42.33 8.83 21.44
CA LEU A 96 -42.28 7.64 22.31
C LEU A 96 -41.61 7.96 23.63
N HIS A 97 -42.25 7.62 24.74
CA HIS A 97 -41.61 7.75 26.06
C HIS A 97 -40.50 6.70 26.23
N THR A 98 -39.31 7.17 26.58
CA THR A 98 -38.08 6.38 26.75
C THR A 98 -38.20 5.20 27.72
N LYS A 99 -39.14 5.18 28.64
CA LYS A 99 -39.32 4.09 29.62
C LYS A 99 -39.79 2.78 29.00
N GLU A 100 -40.62 2.83 27.96
CA GLU A 100 -41.13 1.63 27.29
C GLU A 100 -40.13 1.05 26.28
N PHE A 101 -39.30 1.92 25.70
CA PHE A 101 -38.32 1.57 24.67
C PHE A 101 -36.94 1.22 25.22
N GLY A 102 -36.61 1.70 26.44
CA GLY A 102 -35.25 1.78 26.98
C GLY A 102 -34.48 0.45 27.07
N ARG A 103 -35.11 -0.69 27.35
CA ARG A 103 -34.40 -1.98 27.51
C ARG A 103 -34.03 -2.61 26.17
N ILE A 104 -34.94 -2.58 25.20
CA ILE A 104 -34.72 -3.16 23.86
C ILE A 104 -33.69 -2.31 23.08
N ALA A 105 -33.89 -0.99 23.13
CA ALA A 105 -32.96 -0.03 22.51
C ALA A 105 -31.55 -0.10 23.09
N ALA A 106 -31.44 -0.18 24.42
CA ALA A 106 -30.10 -0.24 25.07
C ALA A 106 -29.33 -1.54 24.69
N HIS A 107 -30.04 -2.66 24.55
CA HIS A 107 -29.37 -3.91 24.17
C HIS A 107 -28.93 -3.91 22.70
N GLN A 108 -29.77 -3.43 21.78
CA GLN A 108 -29.44 -3.34 20.35
C GLN A 108 -28.44 -2.22 20.09
N ALA A 109 -28.57 -1.04 20.70
CA ALA A 109 -27.64 0.06 20.60
C ALA A 109 -26.22 -0.34 21.00
N ARG A 110 -26.04 -1.13 22.08
CA ARG A 110 -24.72 -1.62 22.50
C ARG A 110 -24.03 -2.45 21.41
N GLY A 111 -24.78 -3.31 20.70
CA GLY A 111 -24.26 -4.11 19.57
C GLY A 111 -23.81 -3.22 18.41
N VAL A 112 -24.66 -2.28 18.01
CA VAL A 112 -24.42 -1.38 16.88
C VAL A 112 -23.32 -0.34 17.20
N ILE A 113 -23.28 0.21 18.42
CA ILE A 113 -22.20 1.09 18.85
C ILE A 113 -20.86 0.36 18.75
N ARG A 114 -20.78 -0.88 19.25
CA ARG A 114 -19.56 -1.68 19.18
C ARG A 114 -19.15 -1.98 17.73
N GLN A 115 -20.12 -2.24 16.86
CA GLN A 115 -19.90 -2.43 15.43
C GLN A 115 -19.47 -1.12 14.75
N GLY A 116 -20.11 0.01 15.09
CA GLY A 116 -19.78 1.34 14.59
C GLY A 116 -18.34 1.77 14.96
N ILE A 117 -17.94 1.52 16.22
CA ILE A 117 -16.54 1.77 16.64
C ILE A 117 -15.55 0.96 15.79
N ARG A 118 -15.80 -0.34 15.63
CA ARG A 118 -14.94 -1.19 14.79
C ARG A 118 -14.89 -0.74 13.33
N ALA A 119 -16.02 -0.34 12.77
CA ALA A 119 -16.10 0.17 11.40
C ALA A 119 -15.38 1.52 11.25
N GLY A 120 -15.51 2.41 12.26
CA GLY A 120 -14.79 3.68 12.31
C GLY A 120 -13.27 3.48 12.41
N GLU A 121 -12.80 2.63 13.33
CA GLU A 121 -11.38 2.27 13.45
C GLU A 121 -10.84 1.67 12.15
N ARG A 122 -11.61 0.78 11.51
CA ARG A 122 -11.27 0.20 10.21
C ARG A 122 -11.14 1.26 9.12
N GLY A 123 -12.08 2.20 9.04
CA GLY A 123 -12.04 3.29 8.07
C GLY A 123 -10.84 4.23 8.27
N LEU A 124 -10.49 4.53 9.51
CA LEU A 124 -9.32 5.34 9.84
C LEU A 124 -8.01 4.63 9.46
N MET A 125 -7.90 3.35 9.79
CA MET A 125 -6.75 2.51 9.44
C MET A 125 -6.59 2.41 7.92
N LEU A 126 -7.69 2.22 7.17
CA LEU A 126 -7.68 2.18 5.72
C LEU A 126 -7.15 3.50 5.13
N LYS A 127 -7.68 4.63 5.57
CA LYS A 127 -7.21 5.96 5.15
C LYS A 127 -5.73 6.20 5.49
N GLU A 128 -5.28 5.75 6.65
CA GLU A 128 -3.87 5.86 7.04
C GLU A 128 -2.97 5.06 6.08
N PHE A 129 -3.35 3.84 5.72
CA PHE A 129 -2.58 3.03 4.77
C PHE A 129 -2.67 3.58 3.35
N GLU A 130 -3.86 4.01 2.89
CA GLU A 130 -4.05 4.61 1.57
C GLU A 130 -3.20 5.87 1.37
N SER A 131 -3.06 6.69 2.42
CA SER A 131 -2.19 7.87 2.38
C SER A 131 -0.70 7.53 2.25
N LYS A 132 -0.32 6.28 2.53
CA LYS A 132 1.04 5.75 2.43
C LYS A 132 1.23 4.79 1.25
N HIS A 133 0.20 4.63 0.41
CA HIS A 133 0.27 3.79 -0.77
C HIS A 133 1.34 4.27 -1.73
N GLN A 134 2.20 3.35 -2.18
CA GLN A 134 3.37 3.62 -3.02
C GLN A 134 4.40 4.58 -2.40
N GLU A 135 4.43 4.67 -1.06
CA GLU A 135 5.37 5.50 -0.33
C GLU A 135 6.40 4.66 0.44
N LEU A 136 7.55 5.29 0.70
CA LEU A 136 8.55 4.78 1.62
C LEU A 136 8.16 5.17 3.04
N VAL A 137 8.03 4.19 3.91
CA VAL A 137 7.70 4.42 5.32
C VAL A 137 8.74 3.79 6.24
N THR A 138 8.98 4.45 7.37
CA THR A 138 9.77 3.85 8.46
C THR A 138 8.83 3.05 9.35
N ALA A 139 9.10 1.77 9.49
CA ALA A 139 8.36 0.84 10.32
C ALA A 139 9.21 0.38 11.50
N GLN A 140 8.59 0.22 12.66
CA GLN A 140 9.26 -0.33 13.84
C GLN A 140 8.97 -1.82 13.94
N VAL A 141 10.01 -2.63 14.11
CA VAL A 141 9.90 -4.07 14.30
C VAL A 141 9.33 -4.36 15.70
N GLU A 142 8.20 -5.07 15.74
CA GLU A 142 7.56 -5.46 17.00
C GLU A 142 7.88 -6.90 17.38
N ARG A 143 7.90 -7.79 16.40
CA ARG A 143 8.15 -9.22 16.63
C ARG A 143 8.67 -9.90 15.37
N VAL A 144 9.58 -10.84 15.54
CA VAL A 144 10.04 -11.75 14.49
C VAL A 144 9.50 -13.14 14.79
N ASP A 145 8.80 -13.74 13.84
CA ASP A 145 8.30 -15.11 13.97
C ASP A 145 9.47 -16.10 13.75
N PRO A 146 9.81 -16.94 14.74
CA PRO A 146 10.96 -17.84 14.65
C PRO A 146 10.78 -18.96 13.60
N HIS A 147 9.55 -19.31 13.23
CA HIS A 147 9.27 -20.38 12.27
C HIS A 147 9.18 -19.87 10.83
N SER A 148 8.34 -18.88 10.58
CA SER A 148 8.14 -18.31 9.24
C SER A 148 9.19 -17.27 8.88
N ARG A 149 9.95 -16.74 9.87
CA ARG A 149 10.83 -15.57 9.75
C ARG A 149 10.13 -14.32 9.24
N ALA A 150 8.79 -14.29 9.27
CA ALA A 150 8.04 -13.09 8.98
C ALA A 150 8.21 -12.08 10.11
N VAL A 151 8.25 -10.81 9.76
CA VAL A 151 8.46 -9.71 10.71
C VAL A 151 7.17 -8.92 10.84
N SER A 152 6.62 -8.86 12.06
CA SER A 152 5.53 -7.94 12.37
C SER A 152 6.12 -6.57 12.65
N VAL A 153 5.63 -5.57 11.95
CA VAL A 153 6.10 -4.19 12.06
C VAL A 153 4.95 -3.25 12.32
N ARG A 154 5.24 -2.15 13.00
CA ARG A 154 4.30 -1.05 13.25
C ARG A 154 4.58 0.10 12.29
N ILE A 155 3.54 0.54 11.60
CA ILE A 155 3.55 1.71 10.72
C ILE A 155 2.54 2.71 11.28
N GLY A 156 3.01 3.75 11.97
CA GLY A 156 2.14 4.68 12.69
C GLY A 156 1.38 3.98 13.82
N LYS A 157 0.05 3.90 13.72
CA LYS A 157 -0.82 3.20 14.68
C LYS A 157 -1.21 1.78 14.25
N SER A 158 -0.82 1.37 13.07
CA SER A 158 -1.28 0.15 12.41
C SER A 158 -0.17 -0.89 12.29
N GLU A 159 -0.54 -2.18 12.35
CA GLU A 159 0.39 -3.28 12.18
C GLU A 159 0.40 -3.78 10.73
N ALA A 160 1.59 -4.15 10.24
CA ALA A 160 1.79 -4.81 8.97
C ALA A 160 2.73 -6.00 9.13
N ILE A 161 2.72 -6.92 8.17
CA ILE A 161 3.59 -8.10 8.17
C ILE A 161 4.50 -8.02 6.96
N LEU A 162 5.81 -8.08 7.21
CA LEU A 162 6.83 -8.25 6.18
C LEU A 162 7.16 -9.75 6.06
N PRO A 163 6.69 -10.43 5.00
CA PRO A 163 6.97 -11.84 4.81
C PRO A 163 8.45 -12.04 4.41
N ARG A 164 8.99 -13.24 4.65
CA ARG A 164 10.38 -13.56 4.31
C ARG A 164 10.71 -13.36 2.81
N SER A 165 9.76 -13.62 1.93
CA SER A 165 9.90 -13.41 0.47
C SER A 165 10.12 -11.95 0.08
N GLU A 166 9.70 -11.01 0.94
CA GLU A 166 9.81 -9.57 0.72
C GLU A 166 10.97 -8.93 1.49
N MET A 167 11.81 -9.76 2.11
CA MET A 167 13.06 -9.34 2.77
C MET A 167 14.25 -9.49 1.81
N VAL A 168 15.25 -8.67 1.98
CA VAL A 168 16.45 -8.67 1.13
C VAL A 168 17.47 -9.69 1.66
N GLY A 169 17.87 -10.64 0.84
CA GLY A 169 18.91 -11.63 1.16
C GLY A 169 18.69 -12.32 2.53
N ASP A 170 19.69 -12.25 3.39
CA ASP A 170 19.65 -12.82 4.74
C ASP A 170 19.52 -11.77 5.84
N GLU A 171 18.79 -10.67 5.56
CA GLU A 171 18.49 -9.65 6.56
C GLU A 171 17.91 -10.29 7.84
N THR A 172 18.42 -9.83 8.97
CA THR A 172 17.94 -10.22 10.31
C THR A 172 17.55 -8.96 11.06
N PHE A 173 16.35 -8.96 11.61
CA PHE A 173 15.81 -7.84 12.37
C PHE A 173 15.58 -8.24 13.82
N HIS A 174 15.64 -7.25 14.71
CA HIS A 174 15.40 -7.44 16.14
C HIS A 174 14.23 -6.55 16.57
N GLU A 175 13.58 -6.92 17.66
CA GLU A 175 12.51 -6.09 18.24
C GLU A 175 13.04 -4.70 18.60
N GLY A 176 12.32 -3.67 18.18
CA GLY A 176 12.69 -2.27 18.34
C GLY A 176 13.46 -1.66 17.19
N ASP A 177 13.94 -2.44 16.22
CA ASP A 177 14.62 -1.92 15.04
C ASP A 177 13.66 -1.03 14.20
N HIS A 178 14.23 0.00 13.58
CA HIS A 178 13.53 0.84 12.61
C HIS A 178 14.01 0.49 11.22
N ILE A 179 13.10 0.05 10.38
CA ILE A 179 13.39 -0.38 9.00
C ILE A 179 12.58 0.43 8.00
N LYS A 180 13.16 0.69 6.85
CA LYS A 180 12.46 1.34 5.74
C LYS A 180 11.79 0.28 4.88
N VAL A 181 10.50 0.43 4.63
CA VAL A 181 9.71 -0.47 3.79
C VAL A 181 8.91 0.32 2.76
N TYR A 182 8.68 -0.27 1.61
CA TYR A 182 7.81 0.28 0.56
C TYR A 182 6.40 -0.29 0.71
N VAL A 183 5.39 0.55 0.72
CA VAL A 183 3.99 0.12 0.75
C VAL A 183 3.54 -0.15 -0.69
N VAL A 184 3.48 -1.42 -1.05
CA VAL A 184 3.14 -1.86 -2.41
C VAL A 184 1.66 -1.66 -2.70
N ASP A 185 0.81 -2.05 -1.76
CA ASP A 185 -0.65 -2.02 -1.93
C ASP A 185 -1.35 -2.03 -0.57
N VAL A 186 -2.63 -1.69 -0.59
CA VAL A 186 -3.49 -1.69 0.60
C VAL A 186 -4.75 -2.50 0.32
N HIS A 187 -4.95 -3.55 1.10
CA HIS A 187 -6.11 -4.41 0.98
C HIS A 187 -7.05 -4.27 2.17
N ASP A 188 -8.34 -4.05 1.89
CA ASP A 188 -9.40 -4.11 2.89
C ASP A 188 -10.00 -5.53 2.94
N GLY A 189 -9.35 -6.42 3.72
CA GLY A 189 -9.76 -7.80 3.89
C GLY A 189 -10.81 -8.01 5.00
N GLU A 190 -11.34 -9.22 5.12
CA GLU A 190 -12.34 -9.59 6.15
C GLU A 190 -11.86 -9.32 7.59
N LYS A 191 -10.56 -9.45 7.84
CA LYS A 191 -9.94 -9.20 9.16
C LYS A 191 -9.52 -7.75 9.39
N GLY A 192 -9.85 -6.86 8.48
CA GLY A 192 -9.49 -5.44 8.48
C GLY A 192 -8.45 -5.07 7.42
N PRO A 193 -8.16 -3.75 7.27
CA PRO A 193 -7.18 -3.23 6.33
C PRO A 193 -5.79 -3.77 6.61
N ARG A 194 -5.06 -4.07 5.55
CA ARG A 194 -3.67 -4.54 5.61
C ARG A 194 -2.84 -3.84 4.56
N ALA A 195 -1.69 -3.32 4.96
CA ALA A 195 -0.68 -2.87 4.02
C ALA A 195 0.17 -4.06 3.57
N ILE A 196 0.36 -4.19 2.27
CA ILE A 196 1.35 -5.09 1.67
C ILE A 196 2.64 -4.29 1.57
N ILE A 197 3.65 -4.74 2.29
CA ILE A 197 4.93 -4.06 2.38
C ILE A 197 6.04 -4.93 1.81
N SER A 198 7.04 -4.29 1.19
CA SER A 198 8.16 -4.97 0.56
C SER A 198 9.47 -4.22 0.78
N ARG A 199 10.56 -4.98 0.90
CA ARG A 199 11.94 -4.49 0.81
C ARG A 199 12.62 -4.94 -0.49
N THR A 200 11.97 -5.83 -1.26
CA THR A 200 12.49 -6.33 -2.55
C THR A 200 11.99 -5.53 -3.75
N HIS A 201 10.94 -4.72 -3.59
CA HIS A 201 10.35 -3.96 -4.68
C HIS A 201 11.34 -2.94 -5.28
N PRO A 202 11.41 -2.78 -6.63
CA PRO A 202 12.31 -1.82 -7.26
C PRO A 202 12.06 -0.37 -6.82
N ASP A 203 10.81 0.01 -6.61
CA ASP A 203 10.44 1.37 -6.21
C ASP A 203 10.91 1.72 -4.80
N LEU A 204 11.25 0.74 -3.96
CA LEU A 204 11.95 1.03 -2.69
C LEU A 204 13.21 1.85 -2.95
N VAL A 205 14.03 1.44 -3.93
CA VAL A 205 15.26 2.14 -4.28
C VAL A 205 14.95 3.53 -4.81
N LYS A 206 13.96 3.67 -5.70
CA LYS A 206 13.53 4.97 -6.21
C LYS A 206 13.17 5.94 -5.08
N ARG A 207 12.33 5.49 -4.13
CA ARG A 207 11.93 6.30 -2.98
C ARG A 207 13.08 6.61 -2.01
N LEU A 208 14.06 5.71 -1.86
CA LEU A 208 15.26 5.98 -1.09
C LEU A 208 16.08 7.13 -1.72
N PHE A 209 16.22 7.12 -3.05
CA PHE A 209 16.88 8.22 -3.75
C PHE A 209 16.09 9.54 -3.67
N GLU A 210 14.77 9.51 -3.77
CA GLU A 210 13.94 10.71 -3.59
C GLU A 210 14.12 11.34 -2.19
N ASN A 211 14.33 10.53 -1.16
CA ASN A 211 14.55 11.02 0.20
C ASN A 211 15.99 11.52 0.45
N GLU A 212 16.97 10.92 -0.21
CA GLU A 212 18.40 11.21 0.03
C GLU A 212 18.94 12.32 -0.89
N VAL A 213 18.35 12.49 -2.08
CA VAL A 213 18.82 13.39 -3.13
C VAL A 213 17.85 14.56 -3.31
N PRO A 214 18.18 15.76 -2.81
CA PRO A 214 17.32 16.94 -2.92
C PRO A 214 16.95 17.29 -4.35
N GLU A 215 17.84 17.08 -5.31
CA GLU A 215 17.63 17.36 -6.73
C GLU A 215 16.60 16.42 -7.37
N ILE A 216 16.38 15.22 -6.79
CA ILE A 216 15.29 14.35 -7.19
C ILE A 216 13.99 14.79 -6.51
N TYR A 217 14.05 15.17 -5.24
CA TYR A 217 12.88 15.62 -4.48
C TYR A 217 12.25 16.89 -5.08
N ASP A 218 13.07 17.83 -5.56
CA ASP A 218 12.60 19.07 -6.20
C ASP A 218 12.23 18.91 -7.69
N GLY A 219 12.48 17.72 -8.27
CA GLY A 219 12.17 17.40 -9.66
C GLY A 219 13.20 17.91 -10.68
N THR A 220 14.33 18.46 -10.25
CA THR A 220 15.44 18.86 -11.15
C THR A 220 16.06 17.64 -11.82
N VAL A 221 16.21 16.55 -11.07
CA VAL A 221 16.64 15.23 -11.55
C VAL A 221 15.47 14.26 -11.48
N GLU A 222 15.26 13.50 -12.54
CA GLU A 222 14.18 12.50 -12.62
C GLU A 222 14.74 11.10 -12.71
N VAL A 223 14.18 10.18 -11.93
CA VAL A 223 14.44 8.73 -12.05
C VAL A 223 13.53 8.16 -13.12
N LYS A 224 14.08 7.83 -14.29
CA LYS A 224 13.35 7.31 -15.45
C LYS A 224 13.02 5.82 -15.34
N ALA A 225 13.96 5.02 -14.85
CA ALA A 225 13.78 3.57 -14.74
C ALA A 225 14.64 2.99 -13.62
N VAL A 226 14.17 1.88 -13.06
CA VAL A 226 14.91 1.07 -12.07
C VAL A 226 14.84 -0.39 -12.47
N SER A 227 15.99 -1.06 -12.47
CA SER A 227 16.07 -2.50 -12.65
C SER A 227 16.85 -3.11 -11.49
N ARG A 228 16.22 -4.02 -10.72
CA ARG A 228 16.72 -4.51 -9.45
C ARG A 228 16.74 -6.02 -9.37
N GLU A 229 17.83 -6.55 -8.84
CA GLU A 229 17.93 -7.88 -8.25
C GLU A 229 18.23 -7.67 -6.75
N ALA A 230 17.19 -7.68 -5.95
CA ALA A 230 17.23 -7.33 -4.53
C ALA A 230 18.32 -8.11 -3.77
N GLY A 231 19.09 -7.39 -2.95
CA GLY A 231 20.22 -7.93 -2.19
C GLY A 231 21.48 -8.20 -3.00
N SER A 232 21.47 -7.92 -4.31
CA SER A 232 22.62 -8.13 -5.17
C SER A 232 23.05 -6.85 -5.90
N ARG A 233 22.21 -6.41 -6.85
CA ARG A 233 22.55 -5.23 -7.66
C ARG A 233 21.32 -4.53 -8.20
N THR A 234 21.38 -3.20 -8.23
CA THR A 234 20.38 -2.33 -8.85
C THR A 234 21.02 -1.42 -9.89
N LYS A 235 20.32 -1.20 -11.00
CA LYS A 235 20.61 -0.15 -11.97
C LYS A 235 19.52 0.91 -11.93
N LEU A 236 19.92 2.18 -11.85
CA LEU A 236 19.06 3.34 -11.76
C LEU A 236 19.35 4.26 -12.94
N ALA A 237 18.38 4.52 -13.81
CA ALA A 237 18.51 5.48 -14.90
C ALA A 237 17.94 6.83 -14.48
N VAL A 238 18.77 7.87 -14.60
CA VAL A 238 18.43 9.24 -14.19
C VAL A 238 18.65 10.22 -15.34
N CYS A 239 17.87 11.29 -15.38
CA CYS A 239 18.10 12.42 -16.28
C CYS A 239 17.93 13.74 -15.53
N SER A 240 18.59 14.78 -15.99
CA SER A 240 18.41 16.13 -15.48
C SER A 240 17.59 16.98 -16.44
N HIS A 241 16.62 17.70 -15.90
CA HIS A 241 15.86 18.72 -16.63
C HIS A 241 16.59 20.06 -16.71
N ASN A 242 17.67 20.22 -15.92
CA ASN A 242 18.54 21.39 -15.93
C ASN A 242 19.93 21.00 -16.48
N PRO A 243 20.34 21.54 -17.65
CA PRO A 243 21.63 21.21 -18.26
C PRO A 243 22.87 21.54 -17.40
N SER A 244 22.69 22.39 -16.37
CA SER A 244 23.75 22.75 -15.44
C SER A 244 23.91 21.78 -14.27
N VAL A 245 23.04 20.79 -14.15
CA VAL A 245 23.03 19.79 -13.06
C VAL A 245 23.38 18.42 -13.62
N ASP A 246 24.47 17.86 -13.14
CA ASP A 246 24.88 16.48 -13.41
C ASP A 246 23.97 15.53 -12.61
N ALA A 247 23.07 14.81 -13.30
CA ALA A 247 22.11 13.91 -12.68
C ALA A 247 22.79 12.75 -11.95
N VAL A 248 23.83 12.17 -12.54
CA VAL A 248 24.58 11.05 -11.96
C VAL A 248 25.39 11.52 -10.75
N GLY A 249 26.09 12.64 -10.89
CA GLY A 249 26.87 13.25 -9.81
C GLY A 249 26.01 13.65 -8.61
N ALA A 250 24.82 14.20 -8.84
CA ALA A 250 23.85 14.55 -7.80
C ALA A 250 23.42 13.33 -6.97
N CYS A 251 23.14 12.20 -7.63
CA CYS A 251 22.77 10.94 -6.99
C CYS A 251 23.92 10.28 -6.22
N ILE A 252 25.15 10.37 -6.74
CA ILE A 252 26.33 9.83 -6.07
C ILE A 252 26.65 10.65 -4.80
N GLY A 253 26.56 11.97 -4.92
CA GLY A 253 26.91 12.90 -3.85
C GLY A 253 28.41 13.02 -3.61
N ALA A 254 28.81 13.92 -2.70
CA ALA A 254 30.21 14.17 -2.38
C ALA A 254 30.90 12.88 -1.87
N ARG A 255 31.91 12.42 -2.58
CA ARG A 255 32.66 11.18 -2.27
C ARG A 255 31.80 9.92 -2.14
N GLY A 256 30.65 9.89 -2.81
CA GLY A 256 29.72 8.76 -2.75
C GLY A 256 28.86 8.68 -1.49
N ALA A 257 28.75 9.76 -0.73
CA ALA A 257 28.05 9.74 0.56
C ALA A 257 26.57 9.40 0.42
N ARG A 258 25.86 9.97 -0.58
CA ARG A 258 24.43 9.74 -0.78
C ARG A 258 24.15 8.30 -1.22
N VAL A 259 24.80 7.85 -2.29
CA VAL A 259 24.63 6.46 -2.74
C VAL A 259 25.11 5.46 -1.70
N GLY A 260 26.16 5.79 -0.93
CA GLY A 260 26.69 4.96 0.16
C GLY A 260 25.67 4.74 1.27
N ALA A 261 24.94 5.77 1.69
CA ALA A 261 23.88 5.67 2.69
C ALA A 261 22.74 4.72 2.22
N ILE A 262 22.38 4.80 0.93
CA ILE A 262 21.36 3.91 0.36
C ILE A 262 21.88 2.47 0.27
N VAL A 263 23.13 2.26 -0.13
CA VAL A 263 23.77 0.93 -0.16
C VAL A 263 23.79 0.31 1.23
N GLU A 264 24.08 1.08 2.28
CA GLU A 264 24.09 0.63 3.66
C GLU A 264 22.66 0.25 4.12
N GLU A 265 21.65 1.07 3.82
CA GLU A 265 20.24 0.77 4.11
C GLU A 265 19.77 -0.56 3.46
N LEU A 266 20.31 -0.87 2.28
CA LEU A 266 19.97 -2.07 1.51
C LEU A 266 20.91 -3.27 1.80
N GLY A 267 21.68 -3.22 2.91
CA GLY A 267 22.54 -4.31 3.34
C GLY A 267 23.72 -4.61 2.39
N GLY A 268 24.23 -3.60 1.68
CA GLY A 268 25.37 -3.72 0.78
C GLY A 268 25.01 -4.03 -0.67
N GLU A 269 23.74 -3.89 -1.07
CA GLU A 269 23.29 -4.01 -2.47
C GLU A 269 24.02 -3.00 -3.35
N LYS A 270 24.67 -3.45 -4.42
CA LYS A 270 25.42 -2.58 -5.34
C LYS A 270 24.46 -1.77 -6.20
N ILE A 271 24.75 -0.47 -6.36
CA ILE A 271 23.91 0.44 -7.14
C ILE A 271 24.75 1.06 -8.26
N ASP A 272 24.33 0.85 -9.51
CA ASP A 272 24.87 1.50 -10.70
C ASP A 272 23.90 2.62 -11.11
N ILE A 273 24.36 3.86 -11.07
CA ILE A 273 23.60 5.01 -11.53
C ILE A 273 24.06 5.33 -12.95
N VAL A 274 23.13 5.38 -13.90
CA VAL A 274 23.41 5.59 -15.32
C VAL A 274 22.58 6.75 -15.84
N GLU A 275 23.15 7.49 -16.79
CA GLU A 275 22.46 8.57 -17.47
C GLU A 275 21.46 8.00 -18.47
N TYR A 276 20.21 8.46 -18.39
CA TYR A 276 19.17 8.18 -19.37
C TYR A 276 19.41 9.04 -20.62
N ASP A 277 19.25 8.47 -21.80
CA ASP A 277 19.25 9.19 -23.08
C ASP A 277 18.04 8.76 -23.92
N GLU A 278 17.46 9.68 -24.66
CA GLU A 278 16.34 9.38 -25.58
C GLU A 278 16.80 8.53 -26.77
N ASP A 279 18.08 8.62 -27.14
CA ASP A 279 18.70 7.74 -28.15
C ASP A 279 18.90 6.34 -27.55
N PRO A 280 18.19 5.32 -28.05
CA PRO A 280 18.29 3.96 -27.51
C PRO A 280 19.72 3.41 -27.53
N ALA A 281 20.53 3.77 -28.55
CA ALA A 281 21.89 3.29 -28.65
C ALA A 281 22.76 3.82 -27.52
N LYS A 282 22.63 5.10 -27.19
CA LYS A 282 23.33 5.70 -26.07
C LYS A 282 22.84 5.20 -24.72
N PHE A 283 21.52 5.09 -24.55
CA PHE A 283 20.95 4.59 -23.31
C PHE A 283 21.37 3.15 -23.01
N VAL A 284 21.38 2.27 -24.01
CA VAL A 284 21.87 0.90 -23.87
C VAL A 284 23.36 0.88 -23.53
N ALA A 285 24.16 1.72 -24.19
CA ALA A 285 25.60 1.84 -23.86
C ALA A 285 25.83 2.26 -22.40
N ASN A 286 25.12 3.30 -21.93
CA ASN A 286 25.18 3.77 -20.55
C ASN A 286 24.72 2.69 -19.56
N ALA A 287 23.66 1.96 -19.88
CA ALA A 287 23.09 0.92 -19.03
C ALA A 287 24.02 -0.29 -18.83
N LEU A 288 24.97 -0.53 -19.72
CA LEU A 288 25.96 -1.59 -19.58
C LEU A 288 27.14 -1.22 -18.65
N SER A 289 27.18 0.03 -18.18
CA SER A 289 28.17 0.41 -17.16
C SER A 289 28.26 -0.67 -16.04
N PRO A 290 29.47 -1.01 -15.53
CA PRO A 290 30.77 -0.34 -15.74
C PRO A 290 31.56 -0.80 -16.98
N ALA A 291 30.96 -1.64 -17.87
CA ALA A 291 31.67 -2.03 -19.10
C ALA A 291 31.66 -0.86 -20.11
N THR A 292 32.77 -0.68 -20.79
CA THR A 292 32.88 0.28 -21.90
C THR A 292 32.28 -0.33 -23.16
N VAL A 293 31.37 0.40 -23.81
CA VAL A 293 30.75 -0.01 -25.07
C VAL A 293 31.44 0.72 -26.22
N LEU A 294 31.82 -0.03 -27.25
CA LEU A 294 32.45 0.54 -28.47
C LEU A 294 31.40 0.96 -29.49
N HIS A 295 30.38 0.13 -29.68
CA HIS A 295 29.37 0.36 -30.70
C HIS A 295 28.02 -0.32 -30.30
N VAL A 296 26.92 0.30 -30.67
CA VAL A 296 25.55 -0.25 -30.49
C VAL A 296 24.84 -0.19 -31.84
N GLU A 297 24.45 -1.33 -32.35
CA GLU A 297 23.61 -1.47 -33.55
C GLU A 297 22.19 -1.76 -33.14
N VAL A 298 21.28 -0.83 -33.42
CA VAL A 298 19.84 -1.00 -33.15
C VAL A 298 19.20 -1.69 -34.35
N ALA A 299 18.41 -2.75 -34.11
CA ALA A 299 17.70 -3.45 -35.15
C ALA A 299 16.63 -2.53 -35.79
N PRO A 300 16.61 -2.40 -37.13
CA PRO A 300 15.69 -1.48 -37.83
C PRO A 300 14.27 -2.01 -37.94
N ASP A 301 14.02 -3.24 -37.52
CA ASP A 301 12.73 -3.97 -37.65
C ASP A 301 11.71 -3.68 -36.56
N GLY A 302 12.03 -2.78 -35.60
CA GLY A 302 11.16 -2.46 -34.46
C GLY A 302 11.08 -3.56 -33.40
N SER A 303 11.94 -4.58 -33.46
CA SER A 303 11.96 -5.70 -32.51
C SER A 303 12.44 -5.33 -31.10
N HIS A 304 12.82 -4.06 -30.84
CA HIS A 304 13.49 -3.62 -29.61
C HIS A 304 14.69 -4.50 -29.28
N ALA A 305 15.50 -4.85 -30.29
CA ALA A 305 16.72 -5.61 -30.14
C ALA A 305 17.92 -4.77 -30.58
N CYS A 306 19.04 -4.97 -29.93
CA CYS A 306 20.30 -4.32 -30.26
C CYS A 306 21.47 -5.26 -30.08
N ARG A 307 22.51 -5.04 -30.90
CA ARG A 307 23.80 -5.70 -30.78
C ARG A 307 24.81 -4.70 -30.24
N VAL A 308 25.51 -5.10 -29.21
CA VAL A 308 26.49 -4.26 -28.52
C VAL A 308 27.87 -4.88 -28.65
N THR A 309 28.81 -4.11 -29.16
CA THR A 309 30.24 -4.50 -29.27
C THR A 309 31.00 -3.92 -28.08
N VAL A 310 31.70 -4.78 -27.37
CA VAL A 310 32.59 -4.40 -26.25
C VAL A 310 34.01 -4.86 -26.51
N PRO A 311 35.05 -4.21 -25.91
CA PRO A 311 36.39 -4.73 -25.95
C PRO A 311 36.49 -6.15 -25.43
N ASP A 312 37.34 -7.00 -26.00
CA ASP A 312 37.46 -8.42 -25.62
C ASP A 312 37.71 -8.61 -24.12
N ASN A 313 38.58 -7.77 -23.54
CA ASN A 313 38.87 -7.82 -22.10
C ASN A 313 37.74 -7.35 -21.19
N GLN A 314 36.67 -6.80 -21.75
CA GLN A 314 35.51 -6.35 -20.99
C GLN A 314 34.24 -7.18 -21.23
N LEU A 315 34.31 -8.21 -22.08
CA LEU A 315 33.16 -9.06 -22.37
C LEU A 315 32.53 -9.66 -21.10
N SER A 316 33.37 -10.21 -20.24
CA SER A 316 32.90 -10.78 -18.96
C SER A 316 32.32 -9.71 -18.04
N LEU A 317 32.81 -8.47 -18.09
CA LEU A 317 32.24 -7.35 -17.31
C LEU A 317 30.90 -6.89 -17.88
N GLY A 318 30.79 -6.80 -19.22
CA GLY A 318 29.58 -6.44 -19.94
C GLY A 318 28.45 -7.44 -19.69
N ILE A 319 28.75 -8.74 -19.71
CA ILE A 319 27.81 -9.82 -19.40
C ILE A 319 27.51 -9.82 -17.89
N GLY A 320 28.55 -9.73 -17.06
CA GLY A 320 28.47 -9.83 -15.61
C GLY A 320 28.35 -11.26 -15.11
N ASN A 321 28.46 -11.45 -13.79
CA ASN A 321 28.33 -12.76 -13.15
C ASN A 321 26.96 -13.37 -13.48
N LYS A 322 26.95 -14.56 -14.08
CA LYS A 322 25.73 -15.26 -14.52
C LYS A 322 24.80 -14.39 -15.40
N GLY A 323 25.35 -13.46 -16.16
CA GLY A 323 24.58 -12.57 -17.03
C GLY A 323 23.84 -11.45 -16.31
N GLN A 324 24.19 -11.14 -15.06
CA GLN A 324 23.48 -10.16 -14.24
C GLN A 324 23.52 -8.75 -14.85
N ASN A 325 24.68 -8.27 -15.30
CA ASN A 325 24.80 -6.93 -15.84
C ASN A 325 23.97 -6.75 -17.13
N ALA A 326 24.08 -7.70 -18.05
CA ALA A 326 23.30 -7.71 -19.29
C ALA A 326 21.78 -7.80 -19.02
N ARG A 327 21.36 -8.66 -18.09
CA ARG A 327 19.95 -8.84 -17.74
C ARG A 327 19.36 -7.59 -17.08
N LEU A 328 20.10 -6.96 -16.16
CA LEU A 328 19.66 -5.70 -15.54
C LEU A 328 19.59 -4.55 -16.55
N ALA A 329 20.59 -4.44 -17.45
CA ALA A 329 20.58 -3.44 -18.51
C ALA A 329 19.40 -3.65 -19.48
N ALA A 330 19.12 -4.89 -19.87
CA ALA A 330 18.00 -5.21 -20.73
C ALA A 330 16.64 -4.84 -20.07
N LYS A 331 16.47 -5.14 -18.78
CA LYS A 331 15.26 -4.75 -18.03
C LYS A 331 15.14 -3.23 -17.88
N LEU A 332 16.26 -2.54 -17.61
CA LEU A 332 16.31 -1.09 -17.42
C LEU A 332 15.89 -0.34 -18.68
N THR A 333 16.41 -0.78 -19.83
CA THR A 333 16.23 -0.11 -21.13
C THR A 333 14.97 -0.58 -21.87
N GLY A 334 14.47 -1.78 -21.56
CA GLY A 334 13.41 -2.43 -22.33
C GLY A 334 13.88 -3.04 -23.64
N TRP A 335 15.19 -3.13 -23.87
CA TRP A 335 15.80 -3.66 -25.10
C TRP A 335 16.35 -5.08 -24.89
N LYS A 336 16.29 -5.90 -25.92
CA LYS A 336 17.01 -7.19 -25.99
C LYS A 336 18.44 -6.88 -26.39
N ILE A 337 19.39 -7.18 -25.54
CA ILE A 337 20.80 -6.82 -25.70
C ILE A 337 21.60 -8.07 -26.02
N ASP A 338 22.24 -8.12 -27.22
CA ASP A 338 23.20 -9.14 -27.64
C ASP A 338 24.61 -8.55 -27.55
N ILE A 339 25.42 -9.04 -26.61
CA ILE A 339 26.77 -8.49 -26.35
C ILE A 339 27.81 -9.35 -27.08
N LYS A 340 28.68 -8.70 -27.89
CA LYS A 340 29.72 -9.36 -28.66
C LYS A 340 31.08 -8.73 -28.39
N PRO A 341 32.16 -9.54 -28.38
CA PRO A 341 33.52 -9.04 -28.34
C PRO A 341 33.89 -8.39 -29.68
N GLU A 342 34.82 -7.43 -29.64
CA GLU A 342 35.31 -6.74 -30.83
C GLU A 342 35.95 -7.69 -31.84
N SER A 343 36.71 -8.69 -31.38
CA SER A 343 37.33 -9.70 -32.24
C SER A 343 36.33 -10.69 -32.91
N GLY A 344 35.07 -10.70 -32.40
CA GLY A 344 34.08 -11.71 -32.82
C GLY A 344 34.31 -13.11 -32.24
N PHE A 345 35.37 -13.27 -31.44
CA PHE A 345 35.74 -14.55 -30.83
C PHE A 345 35.18 -14.65 -29.43
N TYR A 346 34.17 -15.47 -29.27
CA TYR A 346 33.68 -15.92 -27.95
C TYR A 346 34.69 -16.99 -27.49
N GLY A 347 35.58 -16.72 -26.53
CA GLY A 347 36.52 -17.71 -26.03
C GLY A 347 35.82 -19.07 -25.87
N GLU A 348 36.37 -20.11 -26.49
CA GLU A 348 35.85 -21.48 -26.37
C GLU A 348 35.84 -21.85 -24.87
N GLU A 349 34.65 -22.12 -24.33
CA GLU A 349 34.59 -23.00 -23.17
C GLU A 349 35.22 -24.31 -23.60
N GLU A 350 36.40 -24.64 -23.07
CA GLU A 350 36.96 -25.99 -23.15
C GLU A 350 35.91 -26.95 -22.63
N LYS A 351 35.18 -27.56 -23.58
CA LYS A 351 34.44 -28.77 -23.29
C LYS A 351 35.53 -29.82 -23.02
N GLU A 352 35.75 -30.14 -21.74
CA GLU A 352 36.43 -31.39 -21.37
C GLU A 352 35.75 -32.54 -22.11
N GLU A 353 36.35 -32.95 -23.24
CA GLU A 353 36.02 -34.19 -23.89
C GLU A 353 36.41 -35.32 -22.93
N THR A 354 35.43 -35.88 -22.24
CA THR A 354 35.55 -37.15 -21.54
C THR A 354 35.98 -38.20 -22.58
N PRO A 355 37.15 -38.83 -22.44
CA PRO A 355 37.60 -39.85 -23.40
C PRO A 355 36.62 -40.99 -23.40
N VAL A 356 36.02 -41.23 -24.58
CA VAL A 356 35.17 -42.38 -24.86
C VAL A 356 36.06 -43.62 -24.71
N LYS A 357 35.86 -44.42 -23.68
CA LYS A 357 36.47 -45.73 -23.46
C LYS A 357 36.04 -46.62 -24.59
N ALA A 358 36.99 -47.03 -25.45
CA ALA A 358 36.79 -48.03 -26.51
C ALA A 358 36.30 -49.35 -25.92
N PRO A 359 35.36 -50.09 -26.58
CA PRO A 359 34.92 -51.38 -26.11
C PRO A 359 36.05 -52.42 -26.22
N ALA A 360 36.30 -53.14 -25.13
CA ALA A 360 37.23 -54.28 -25.11
C ALA A 360 36.74 -55.37 -26.06
N ALA A 361 37.59 -55.77 -27.01
CA ALA A 361 37.37 -56.92 -27.86
C ALA A 361 37.43 -58.18 -27.05
N ASP A 362 36.35 -58.97 -27.10
CA ASP A 362 36.32 -60.37 -26.67
C ASP A 362 37.31 -61.17 -27.51
N ALA A 363 38.33 -61.74 -26.87
CA ALA A 363 39.14 -62.83 -27.41
C ALA A 363 38.73 -64.12 -26.71
N GLN A 364 38.00 -64.95 -27.44
CA GLN A 364 37.84 -66.37 -27.16
C GLN A 364 39.18 -67.09 -27.38
N ALA A 365 39.58 -67.86 -26.42
CA ALA A 365 40.16 -69.24 -26.60
C ALA A 365 40.09 -69.96 -25.23
#